data_03c41805b4813b70312e3834a4264bd0
#
_entry.id   03c41805b4813b70312e3834a4264bd0
#
_cell.length_a   1.000
_cell.length_b   1.000
_cell.length_c   1.000
_cell.angle_alpha   90.00
_cell.angle_beta   90.00
_cell.angle_gamma   90.00
#
_symmetry.space_group_name_H-M   'P 1'
#
loop_
_entity.id
_entity.type
_entity.pdbx_description
1 polymer ?
#
loop_
_entity_poly.entity_id
_entity_poly.type
_entity_poly.pdbx_seq_one_letter_code
_entity_poly.pdbx_strand_id
1 'polypeptide(L)'
;MDIKQQRAIDRYVGVPLCWLLSGVNRIISNEPDGVPPKKILVILLSEMGSLVLAHPMFVRLKQQYPEASIHVLMFAKNREVLDLMNVIPPENIITLDDSGFKSLVKDSLKAIFTMRKLKIDAAIDCELFARISSIFSYLSGATFRVGFHRHTQEGLYRGTFINRAVTYNPYRHLTQQFLSLAAALESDTTPANKLLPEPYTGKTPVLEFPVEELLQTTRDLHNFFPPIKEKKLVLIYPSGGILPIRAWPLKYYCQLAKTLLDEGYAVGVIGLKGDRAVAQQVVDFCKDPACVNLAGYTKSVRHLLAV
;
A
#
# COMPACT_ATOMS: atom_id res chain seq x y z
N MET A 1 -2.91 -15.21 -7.10
CA MET A 1 -3.29 -14.88 -8.51
C MET A 1 -2.16 -14.12 -9.18
N ASP A 2 -1.84 -14.42 -10.47
CA ASP A 2 -0.85 -13.64 -11.24
C ASP A 2 -1.41 -12.25 -11.62
N ILE A 3 -0.52 -11.25 -11.74
CA ILE A 3 -0.88 -9.86 -12.09
C ILE A 3 -1.61 -9.77 -13.44
N LYS A 4 -1.21 -10.60 -14.43
CA LYS A 4 -1.87 -10.63 -15.74
C LYS A 4 -3.33 -11.06 -15.60
N GLN A 5 -3.60 -12.05 -14.75
CA GLN A 5 -4.95 -12.52 -14.44
C GLN A 5 -5.75 -11.44 -13.70
N GLN A 6 -5.15 -10.77 -12.70
CA GLN A 6 -5.80 -9.67 -11.98
C GLN A 6 -6.20 -8.54 -12.92
N ARG A 7 -5.30 -8.12 -13.82
CA ARG A 7 -5.58 -7.08 -14.83
C ARG A 7 -6.65 -7.50 -15.83
N ALA A 8 -6.66 -8.78 -16.24
CA ALA A 8 -7.69 -9.29 -17.15
C ALA A 8 -9.06 -9.27 -16.48
N ILE A 9 -9.19 -9.74 -15.24
CA ILE A 9 -10.43 -9.70 -14.47
C ILE A 9 -10.88 -8.24 -14.26
N ASP A 10 -9.98 -7.36 -13.84
CA ASP A 10 -10.29 -5.94 -13.65
C ASP A 10 -10.79 -5.29 -14.94
N ARG A 11 -10.25 -5.68 -16.10
CA ARG A 11 -10.70 -5.16 -17.39
C ARG A 11 -12.04 -5.75 -17.83
N TYR A 12 -12.16 -7.09 -17.86
CA TYR A 12 -13.31 -7.75 -18.47
C TYR A 12 -14.53 -7.82 -17.55
N VAL A 13 -14.34 -7.82 -16.24
CA VAL A 13 -15.42 -7.80 -15.25
C VAL A 13 -15.59 -6.41 -14.66
N GLY A 14 -14.51 -5.72 -14.33
CA GLY A 14 -14.56 -4.41 -13.69
C GLY A 14 -15.17 -3.33 -14.57
N VAL A 15 -14.90 -3.30 -15.89
CA VAL A 15 -15.49 -2.27 -16.80
C VAL A 15 -17.00 -2.41 -16.89
N PRO A 16 -17.58 -3.59 -17.23
CA PRO A 16 -19.02 -3.76 -17.29
C PRO A 16 -19.70 -3.46 -15.95
N LEU A 17 -19.09 -3.89 -14.85
CA LEU A 17 -19.65 -3.66 -13.53
C LEU A 17 -19.62 -2.17 -13.15
N CYS A 18 -18.54 -1.45 -13.42
CA CYS A 18 -18.51 0.01 -13.25
C CYS A 18 -19.55 0.72 -14.10
N TRP A 19 -19.79 0.26 -15.32
CA TRP A 19 -20.83 0.83 -16.18
C TRP A 19 -22.24 0.59 -15.62
N LEU A 20 -22.53 -0.65 -15.21
CA LEU A 20 -23.81 -1.02 -14.58
C LEU A 20 -24.07 -0.18 -13.32
N LEU A 21 -23.09 -0.15 -12.39
CA LEU A 21 -23.20 0.60 -11.14
C LEU A 21 -23.33 2.12 -11.39
N SER A 22 -22.70 2.64 -12.45
CA SER A 22 -22.89 4.04 -12.86
C SER A 22 -24.32 4.33 -13.32
N GLY A 23 -24.94 3.37 -14.04
CA GLY A 23 -26.36 3.46 -14.41
C GLY A 23 -27.28 3.45 -13.20
N VAL A 24 -27.04 2.53 -12.27
CA VAL A 24 -27.80 2.45 -11.00
C VAL A 24 -27.64 3.73 -10.18
N ASN A 25 -26.42 4.26 -10.08
CA ASN A 25 -26.15 5.49 -9.33
C ASN A 25 -26.93 6.71 -9.89
N ARG A 26 -27.16 6.78 -11.20
CA ARG A 26 -27.98 7.86 -11.80
C ARG A 26 -29.44 7.82 -11.37
N ILE A 27 -29.95 6.63 -11.03
CA ILE A 27 -31.34 6.43 -10.64
C ILE A 27 -31.51 6.58 -9.12
N ILE A 28 -30.53 6.12 -8.35
CA ILE A 28 -30.58 6.02 -6.88
C ILE A 28 -29.46 6.88 -6.26
N SER A 29 -29.19 8.07 -6.79
CA SER A 29 -28.13 8.91 -6.20
C SER A 29 -28.59 9.50 -4.88
N ASN A 30 -27.91 9.15 -3.80
CA ASN A 30 -27.94 9.88 -2.55
C ASN A 30 -26.84 10.93 -2.59
N GLU A 31 -27.20 12.20 -2.64
CA GLU A 31 -26.22 13.27 -2.45
C GLU A 31 -25.80 13.34 -0.98
N PRO A 32 -24.53 13.71 -0.71
CA PRO A 32 -24.10 13.94 0.66
C PRO A 32 -24.93 15.04 1.32
N ASP A 33 -25.40 14.79 2.52
CA ASP A 33 -26.25 15.71 3.31
C ASP A 33 -25.47 16.84 4.01
N GLY A 34 -24.17 16.99 3.73
CA GLY A 34 -23.30 18.00 4.32
C GLY A 34 -22.89 17.72 5.77
N VAL A 35 -23.34 16.62 6.37
CA VAL A 35 -22.96 16.21 7.71
C VAL A 35 -21.55 15.60 7.69
N PRO A 36 -20.64 15.97 8.62
CA PRO A 36 -19.33 15.35 8.70
C PRO A 36 -19.41 13.84 8.87
N PRO A 37 -18.58 13.05 8.17
CA PRO A 37 -18.63 11.60 8.24
C PRO A 37 -18.19 11.09 9.61
N LYS A 38 -18.91 10.08 10.12
CA LYS A 38 -18.61 9.38 11.39
C LYS A 38 -17.89 8.06 11.16
N LYS A 39 -18.00 7.47 9.97
CA LYS A 39 -17.38 6.20 9.60
C LYS A 39 -16.73 6.31 8.24
N ILE A 40 -15.42 6.44 8.25
CA ILE A 40 -14.59 6.65 7.06
C ILE A 40 -13.92 5.33 6.69
N LEU A 41 -14.12 4.88 5.46
CA LEU A 41 -13.43 3.73 4.88
C LEU A 41 -12.30 4.21 3.97
N VAL A 42 -11.08 3.79 4.25
CA VAL A 42 -9.94 3.95 3.35
C VAL A 42 -9.70 2.64 2.60
N ILE A 43 -9.69 2.68 1.29
CA ILE A 43 -9.46 1.51 0.43
C ILE A 43 -8.05 1.63 -0.14
N LEU A 44 -7.14 0.76 0.30
CA LEU A 44 -5.75 0.70 -0.15
C LEU A 44 -5.30 -0.76 -0.24
N LEU A 45 -5.44 -1.37 -1.41
CA LEU A 45 -5.31 -2.81 -1.60
C LEU A 45 -3.88 -3.26 -1.89
N SER A 46 -3.17 -2.53 -2.75
CA SER A 46 -2.16 -3.14 -3.59
C SER A 46 -0.73 -3.15 -3.05
N GLU A 47 -0.24 -2.15 -2.34
CA GLU A 47 1.19 -2.05 -2.02
C GLU A 47 1.45 -1.72 -0.54
N MET A 48 2.31 -2.50 0.13
CA MET A 48 2.74 -2.24 1.52
C MET A 48 3.38 -0.86 1.69
N GLY A 49 4.23 -0.44 0.76
CA GLY A 49 4.87 0.88 0.80
C GLY A 49 3.87 2.03 0.73
N SER A 50 2.79 1.85 -0.01
CA SER A 50 1.71 2.85 -0.10
C SER A 50 0.99 3.05 1.23
N LEU A 51 0.86 2.02 2.07
CA LEU A 51 0.30 2.15 3.42
C LEU A 51 1.16 3.04 4.31
N VAL A 52 2.49 2.89 4.24
CA VAL A 52 3.44 3.75 4.97
C VAL A 52 3.31 5.21 4.48
N LEU A 53 3.26 5.40 3.17
CA LEU A 53 3.10 6.73 2.56
C LEU A 53 1.71 7.35 2.83
N ALA A 54 0.70 6.54 3.15
CA ALA A 54 -0.62 7.00 3.56
C ALA A 54 -0.72 7.41 5.05
N HIS A 55 0.32 7.15 5.87
CA HIS A 55 0.31 7.51 7.29
C HIS A 55 -0.09 8.96 7.56
N PRO A 56 0.45 10.00 6.86
CA PRO A 56 0.03 11.38 7.05
C PRO A 56 -1.46 11.61 6.78
N MET A 57 -2.04 10.89 5.83
CA MET A 57 -3.48 10.94 5.56
C MET A 57 -4.29 10.38 6.75
N PHE A 58 -3.88 9.26 7.35
CA PHE A 58 -4.53 8.73 8.53
C PHE A 58 -4.46 9.70 9.72
N VAL A 59 -3.29 10.31 9.94
CA VAL A 59 -3.12 11.32 10.99
C VAL A 59 -4.05 12.50 10.76
N ARG A 60 -4.09 13.03 9.52
CA ARG A 60 -4.98 14.14 9.16
C ARG A 60 -6.45 13.79 9.36
N LEU A 61 -6.89 12.62 8.91
CA LEU A 61 -8.28 12.18 9.08
C LEU A 61 -8.69 12.12 10.56
N LYS A 62 -7.79 11.62 11.43
CA LYS A 62 -8.04 11.59 12.88
C LYS A 62 -8.13 12.99 13.49
N GLN A 63 -7.30 13.93 13.04
CA GLN A 63 -7.31 15.31 13.52
C GLN A 63 -8.55 16.06 13.04
N GLN A 64 -8.95 15.84 11.81
CA GLN A 64 -10.06 16.53 11.16
C GLN A 64 -11.43 15.98 11.58
N TYR A 65 -11.49 14.67 11.84
CA TYR A 65 -12.70 13.96 12.27
C TYR A 65 -12.43 13.15 13.55
N PRO A 66 -12.22 13.80 14.71
CA PRO A 66 -11.81 13.13 15.95
C PRO A 66 -12.83 12.10 16.43
N GLU A 67 -14.12 12.33 16.16
CA GLU A 67 -15.22 11.44 16.52
C GLU A 67 -15.47 10.33 15.49
N ALA A 68 -14.79 10.36 14.34
CA ALA A 68 -14.99 9.35 13.31
C ALA A 68 -14.17 8.10 13.55
N SER A 69 -14.77 6.94 13.32
CA SER A 69 -14.03 5.68 13.23
C SER A 69 -13.49 5.51 11.80
N ILE A 70 -12.16 5.31 11.70
CA ILE A 70 -11.49 5.06 10.42
C ILE A 70 -11.35 3.55 10.26
N HIS A 71 -11.86 3.03 9.15
CA HIS A 71 -11.74 1.63 8.73
C HIS A 71 -10.84 1.53 7.51
N VAL A 72 -10.17 0.41 7.34
CA VAL A 72 -9.29 0.18 6.18
C VAL A 72 -9.67 -1.14 5.50
N LEU A 73 -9.83 -1.10 4.17
CA LEU A 73 -9.98 -2.29 3.33
C LEU A 73 -8.67 -2.51 2.57
N MET A 74 -8.07 -3.69 2.75
CA MET A 74 -6.76 -4.02 2.20
C MET A 74 -6.59 -5.51 1.92
N PHE A 75 -5.55 -5.89 1.17
CA PHE A 75 -5.18 -7.30 1.07
C PHE A 75 -4.53 -7.82 2.36
N ALA A 76 -4.88 -9.03 2.76
CA ALA A 76 -4.41 -9.66 4.00
C ALA A 76 -2.88 -9.70 4.13
N LYS A 77 -2.17 -9.89 3.02
CA LYS A 77 -0.70 -9.91 2.97
C LYS A 77 -0.03 -8.59 3.37
N ASN A 78 -0.76 -7.47 3.31
CA ASN A 78 -0.25 -6.14 3.65
C ASN A 78 -0.59 -5.72 5.09
N ARG A 79 -1.41 -6.51 5.81
CA ARG A 79 -1.94 -6.15 7.13
C ARG A 79 -0.84 -5.89 8.15
N GLU A 80 0.22 -6.71 8.16
CA GLU A 80 1.31 -6.60 9.13
C GLU A 80 1.92 -5.18 9.18
N VAL A 81 2.04 -4.50 8.03
CA VAL A 81 2.56 -3.12 7.98
C VAL A 81 1.65 -2.14 8.71
N LEU A 82 0.33 -2.28 8.54
CA LEU A 82 -0.63 -1.39 9.20
C LEU A 82 -0.70 -1.65 10.71
N ASP A 83 -0.63 -2.92 11.11
CA ASP A 83 -0.54 -3.32 12.53
C ASP A 83 0.74 -2.75 13.18
N LEU A 84 1.89 -2.80 12.48
CA LEU A 84 3.15 -2.23 12.95
C LEU A 84 3.11 -0.71 13.12
N MET A 85 2.42 0.01 12.23
CA MET A 85 2.26 1.46 12.33
C MET A 85 1.33 1.88 13.47
N ASN A 86 0.52 0.96 13.99
CA ASN A 86 -0.43 1.19 15.09
C ASN A 86 -1.31 2.45 14.93
N VAL A 87 -1.65 2.77 13.69
CA VAL A 87 -2.43 3.97 13.35
C VAL A 87 -3.93 3.69 13.25
N ILE A 88 -4.32 2.43 13.02
CA ILE A 88 -5.71 1.98 12.92
C ILE A 88 -5.93 0.83 13.90
N PRO A 89 -7.02 0.85 14.69
CA PRO A 89 -7.38 -0.28 15.56
C PRO A 89 -7.54 -1.57 14.76
N PRO A 90 -7.02 -2.72 15.24
CA PRO A 90 -7.05 -3.99 14.49
C PRO A 90 -8.46 -4.45 14.09
N GLU A 91 -9.49 -4.12 14.89
CA GLU A 91 -10.90 -4.42 14.61
C GLU A 91 -11.48 -3.61 13.45
N ASN A 92 -10.86 -2.50 13.11
CA ASN A 92 -11.27 -1.63 11.99
C ASN A 92 -10.60 -2.03 10.65
N ILE A 93 -9.81 -3.10 10.63
CA ILE A 93 -9.11 -3.56 9.44
C ILE A 93 -9.91 -4.69 8.79
N ILE A 94 -10.38 -4.45 7.57
CA ILE A 94 -11.09 -5.42 6.72
C ILE A 94 -10.09 -5.95 5.70
N THR A 95 -9.89 -7.27 5.68
CA THR A 95 -8.91 -7.89 4.78
C THR A 95 -9.55 -8.73 3.69
N LEU A 96 -8.89 -8.77 2.53
CA LEU A 96 -9.24 -9.62 1.39
C LEU A 96 -8.07 -10.59 1.13
N ASP A 97 -8.38 -11.86 0.91
CA ASP A 97 -7.40 -12.86 0.47
C ASP A 97 -7.31 -12.89 -1.07
N ASP A 98 -6.15 -12.51 -1.61
CA ASP A 98 -5.85 -12.52 -3.05
C ASP A 98 -5.06 -13.77 -3.49
N SER A 99 -4.94 -14.80 -2.65
CA SER A 99 -4.25 -16.04 -2.98
C SER A 99 -4.92 -16.81 -4.14
N GLY A 100 -6.25 -16.70 -4.25
CA GLY A 100 -7.04 -17.33 -5.30
C GLY A 100 -8.31 -16.56 -5.65
N PHE A 101 -8.88 -16.86 -6.83
CA PHE A 101 -10.11 -16.19 -7.28
C PHE A 101 -11.31 -16.48 -6.35
N LYS A 102 -11.47 -17.74 -5.91
CA LYS A 102 -12.57 -18.13 -5.01
C LYS A 102 -12.49 -17.45 -3.65
N SER A 103 -11.29 -17.37 -3.04
CA SER A 103 -11.05 -16.67 -1.78
C SER A 103 -11.34 -15.19 -1.94
N LEU A 104 -10.85 -14.56 -3.02
CA LEU A 104 -11.09 -13.15 -3.29
C LEU A 104 -12.59 -12.84 -3.41
N VAL A 105 -13.36 -13.65 -4.15
CA VAL A 105 -14.82 -13.45 -4.29
C VAL A 105 -15.52 -13.60 -2.95
N LYS A 106 -15.22 -14.66 -2.20
CA LYS A 106 -15.80 -14.92 -0.88
C LYS A 106 -15.55 -13.75 0.07
N ASP A 107 -14.29 -13.31 0.17
CA ASP A 107 -13.90 -12.22 1.06
C ASP A 107 -14.44 -10.86 0.60
N SER A 108 -14.57 -10.65 -0.72
CA SER A 108 -15.22 -9.46 -1.28
C SER A 108 -16.68 -9.36 -0.83
N LEU A 109 -17.44 -10.45 -0.91
CA LEU A 109 -18.84 -10.48 -0.46
C LEU A 109 -18.94 -10.22 1.06
N LYS A 110 -18.06 -10.87 1.84
CA LYS A 110 -17.99 -10.64 3.29
C LYS A 110 -17.63 -9.18 3.62
N ALA A 111 -16.68 -8.60 2.91
CA ALA A 111 -16.27 -7.21 3.09
C ALA A 111 -17.42 -6.25 2.78
N ILE A 112 -18.14 -6.45 1.67
CA ILE A 112 -19.31 -5.63 1.29
C ILE A 112 -20.38 -5.71 2.40
N PHE A 113 -20.70 -6.92 2.86
CA PHE A 113 -21.67 -7.09 3.97
C PHE A 113 -21.21 -6.38 5.24
N THR A 114 -19.93 -6.50 5.60
CA THR A 114 -19.33 -5.84 6.77
C THR A 114 -19.42 -4.31 6.65
N MET A 115 -19.03 -3.75 5.51
CA MET A 115 -19.08 -2.30 5.25
C MET A 115 -20.52 -1.76 5.34
N ARG A 116 -21.50 -2.50 4.79
CA ARG A 116 -22.93 -2.15 4.88
C ARG A 116 -23.45 -2.20 6.32
N LYS A 117 -23.07 -3.24 7.07
CA LYS A 117 -23.42 -3.36 8.49
C LYS A 117 -22.81 -2.24 9.34
N LEU A 118 -21.58 -1.83 9.02
CA LEU A 118 -20.91 -0.70 9.66
C LEU A 118 -21.58 0.65 9.33
N LYS A 119 -22.36 0.74 8.26
CA LYS A 119 -22.96 1.99 7.76
C LYS A 119 -21.87 3.03 7.47
N ILE A 120 -20.95 2.70 6.56
CA ILE A 120 -19.88 3.61 6.14
C ILE A 120 -20.50 4.86 5.49
N ASP A 121 -20.09 6.06 5.97
CA ASP A 121 -20.58 7.34 5.46
C ASP A 121 -19.70 7.85 4.32
N ALA A 122 -18.38 7.69 4.46
CA ALA A 122 -17.40 8.14 3.48
C ALA A 122 -16.44 7.03 3.09
N ALA A 123 -16.14 6.92 1.80
CA ALA A 123 -15.12 6.02 1.26
C ALA A 123 -14.06 6.82 0.51
N ILE A 124 -12.80 6.61 0.87
CA ILE A 124 -11.63 7.18 0.21
C ILE A 124 -10.91 6.06 -0.53
N ASP A 125 -11.02 6.05 -1.84
CA ASP A 125 -10.38 5.10 -2.73
C ASP A 125 -8.99 5.60 -3.14
N CYS A 126 -7.96 5.03 -2.54
CA CYS A 126 -6.56 5.40 -2.75
C CYS A 126 -5.93 4.71 -3.97
N GLU A 127 -6.63 3.80 -4.62
CA GLU A 127 -6.12 3.09 -5.79
C GLU A 127 -6.27 3.92 -7.06
N LEU A 128 -5.23 3.88 -7.90
CA LEU A 128 -5.23 4.57 -9.19
C LEU A 128 -5.56 3.64 -10.36
N PHE A 129 -5.08 2.40 -10.30
CA PHE A 129 -5.07 1.48 -11.44
C PHE A 129 -6.02 0.28 -11.29
N ALA A 130 -6.91 0.27 -10.29
CA ALA A 130 -7.85 -0.81 -10.05
C ALA A 130 -9.31 -0.31 -10.08
N ARG A 131 -10.19 -1.06 -10.73
CA ARG A 131 -11.63 -0.79 -10.72
C ARG A 131 -12.31 -1.41 -9.52
N ILE A 132 -11.78 -2.53 -9.05
CA ILE A 132 -12.33 -3.24 -7.90
C ILE A 132 -12.44 -2.34 -6.66
N SER A 133 -11.50 -1.45 -6.43
CA SER A 133 -11.53 -0.52 -5.29
C SER A 133 -12.65 0.52 -5.43
N SER A 134 -12.86 1.08 -6.63
CA SER A 134 -13.97 2.00 -6.85
C SER A 134 -15.34 1.28 -6.75
N ILE A 135 -15.42 0.02 -7.15
CA ILE A 135 -16.61 -0.82 -6.95
C ILE A 135 -16.88 -1.02 -5.45
N PHE A 136 -15.87 -1.32 -4.64
CA PHE A 136 -16.01 -1.38 -3.18
C PHE A 136 -16.43 -0.04 -2.58
N SER A 137 -15.90 1.07 -3.06
CA SER A 137 -16.33 2.40 -2.65
C SER A 137 -17.83 2.59 -2.83
N TYR A 138 -18.38 2.22 -3.98
CA TYR A 138 -19.82 2.30 -4.25
C TYR A 138 -20.64 1.29 -3.42
N LEU A 139 -20.20 0.03 -3.41
CA LEU A 139 -20.90 -1.05 -2.72
C LEU A 139 -20.83 -0.95 -1.18
N SER A 140 -19.92 -0.16 -0.62
CA SER A 140 -19.86 0.13 0.82
C SER A 140 -21.14 0.83 1.32
N GLY A 141 -21.82 1.57 0.44
CA GLY A 141 -23.01 2.38 0.77
C GLY A 141 -22.66 3.80 1.17
N ALA A 142 -21.38 4.18 1.11
CA ALA A 142 -20.93 5.52 1.43
C ALA A 142 -21.60 6.57 0.55
N THR A 143 -22.04 7.68 1.17
CA THR A 143 -22.58 8.85 0.49
C THR A 143 -21.48 9.72 -0.09
N PHE A 144 -20.36 9.89 0.67
CA PHE A 144 -19.14 10.52 0.17
C PHE A 144 -18.21 9.47 -0.44
N ARG A 145 -17.92 9.59 -1.71
CA ARG A 145 -17.03 8.68 -2.44
C ARG A 145 -15.92 9.48 -3.12
N VAL A 146 -14.79 9.55 -2.41
CA VAL A 146 -13.56 10.20 -2.87
C VAL A 146 -12.72 9.21 -3.65
N GLY A 147 -12.11 9.63 -4.73
CA GLY A 147 -11.17 8.79 -5.46
C GLY A 147 -10.51 9.52 -6.63
N PHE A 148 -9.42 8.95 -7.11
CA PHE A 148 -8.79 9.44 -8.33
C PHE A 148 -9.70 9.19 -9.52
N HIS A 149 -9.88 10.22 -10.31
CA HIS A 149 -10.71 10.20 -11.49
C HIS A 149 -9.99 10.88 -12.65
N ARG A 150 -10.18 10.36 -13.86
CA ARG A 150 -9.52 10.93 -15.05
C ARG A 150 -9.94 12.37 -15.35
N HIS A 151 -11.16 12.76 -14.96
CA HIS A 151 -11.74 14.09 -15.19
C HIS A 151 -11.52 14.54 -16.65
N THR A 152 -10.64 15.50 -16.89
CA THR A 152 -10.25 15.96 -18.24
C THR A 152 -8.96 15.31 -18.76
N GLN A 153 -8.37 14.38 -18.03
CA GLN A 153 -7.10 13.71 -18.37
C GLN A 153 -7.35 12.29 -18.86
N GLU A 154 -6.38 11.73 -19.57
CA GLU A 154 -6.35 10.31 -19.83
C GLU A 154 -6.20 9.52 -18.54
N GLY A 155 -6.95 8.45 -18.41
CA GLY A 155 -6.90 7.62 -17.22
C GLY A 155 -7.86 6.45 -17.29
N LEU A 156 -7.80 5.60 -16.27
CA LEU A 156 -8.63 4.43 -16.18
C LEU A 156 -10.10 4.81 -15.92
N TYR A 157 -11.03 4.29 -16.74
CA TYR A 157 -12.45 4.40 -16.43
C TYR A 157 -12.77 3.55 -15.18
N ARG A 158 -13.31 4.18 -14.14
CA ARG A 158 -13.57 3.58 -12.82
C ARG A 158 -15.01 3.82 -12.34
N GLY A 159 -15.94 4.09 -13.27
CA GLY A 159 -17.34 4.45 -13.01
C GLY A 159 -17.54 5.96 -12.85
N THR A 160 -18.79 6.39 -12.82
CA THR A 160 -19.21 7.80 -12.63
C THR A 160 -19.84 8.06 -11.26
N PHE A 161 -19.74 7.11 -10.37
CA PHE A 161 -20.31 7.15 -9.02
C PHE A 161 -19.36 7.73 -7.96
N ILE A 162 -18.13 8.09 -8.32
CA ILE A 162 -17.21 8.87 -7.47
C ILE A 162 -17.70 10.32 -7.52
N ASN A 163 -18.19 10.85 -6.39
CA ASN A 163 -18.77 12.18 -6.31
C ASN A 163 -17.82 13.26 -5.74
N ARG A 164 -16.66 12.85 -5.25
CA ARG A 164 -15.54 13.72 -4.87
C ARG A 164 -14.31 13.34 -5.69
N ALA A 165 -14.34 13.67 -6.98
CA ALA A 165 -13.31 13.30 -7.94
C ALA A 165 -12.03 14.11 -7.74
N VAL A 166 -10.91 13.43 -7.57
CA VAL A 166 -9.57 14.02 -7.41
C VAL A 166 -8.74 13.73 -8.66
N THR A 167 -8.09 14.75 -9.20
CA THR A 167 -7.17 14.59 -10.32
C THR A 167 -5.81 14.12 -9.80
N TYR A 168 -5.30 13.02 -10.35
CA TYR A 168 -3.96 12.53 -10.02
C TYR A 168 -2.89 13.44 -10.65
N ASN A 169 -1.88 13.81 -9.86
CA ASN A 169 -0.75 14.61 -10.32
C ASN A 169 0.55 13.79 -10.26
N PRO A 170 1.07 13.26 -11.39
CA PRO A 170 2.25 12.40 -11.40
C PRO A 170 3.55 13.10 -10.95
N TYR A 171 3.55 14.41 -10.87
CA TYR A 171 4.71 15.21 -10.43
C TYR A 171 4.75 15.46 -8.92
N ARG A 172 3.76 14.95 -8.17
CA ARG A 172 3.70 15.09 -6.72
C ARG A 172 4.01 13.77 -6.03
N HIS A 173 4.64 13.86 -4.88
CA HIS A 173 4.87 12.71 -4.02
C HIS A 173 3.56 12.02 -3.63
N LEU A 174 3.54 10.70 -3.54
CA LEU A 174 2.31 9.92 -3.28
C LEU A 174 1.64 10.29 -1.96
N THR A 175 2.42 10.60 -0.91
CA THR A 175 1.88 11.13 0.37
C THR A 175 1.01 12.37 0.14
N GLN A 176 1.44 13.29 -0.71
CA GLN A 176 0.67 14.50 -1.03
C GLN A 176 -0.61 14.19 -1.82
N GLN A 177 -0.58 13.13 -2.65
CA GLN A 177 -1.77 12.64 -3.33
C GLN A 177 -2.80 12.11 -2.32
N PHE A 178 -2.37 11.31 -1.34
CA PHE A 178 -3.25 10.81 -0.28
C PHE A 178 -3.82 11.91 0.60
N LEU A 179 -3.02 12.93 0.93
CA LEU A 179 -3.52 14.12 1.64
C LEU A 179 -4.57 14.88 0.82
N SER A 180 -4.41 14.93 -0.51
CA SER A 180 -5.41 15.54 -1.40
C SER A 180 -6.73 14.75 -1.41
N LEU A 181 -6.68 13.42 -1.31
CA LEU A 181 -7.88 12.59 -1.16
C LEU A 181 -8.59 12.86 0.16
N ALA A 182 -7.87 13.00 1.28
CA ALA A 182 -8.47 13.34 2.56
C ALA A 182 -9.13 14.74 2.52
N ALA A 183 -8.46 15.73 1.96
CA ALA A 183 -8.97 17.09 1.83
C ALA A 183 -10.23 17.16 0.93
N ALA A 184 -10.35 16.25 -0.02
CA ALA A 184 -11.49 16.19 -0.94
C ALA A 184 -12.82 15.83 -0.26
N LEU A 185 -12.81 15.30 0.97
CA LEU A 185 -14.03 15.06 1.75
C LEU A 185 -14.80 16.37 2.03
N GLU A 186 -14.10 17.49 2.18
CA GLU A 186 -14.67 18.81 2.47
C GLU A 186 -14.89 19.66 1.21
N SER A 187 -14.46 19.18 0.07
CA SER A 187 -14.53 19.96 -1.17
C SER A 187 -15.87 19.80 -1.86
N ASP A 188 -16.48 20.91 -2.23
CA ASP A 188 -17.66 21.01 -3.10
C ASP A 188 -17.30 21.31 -4.56
N THR A 189 -16.01 21.46 -4.88
CA THR A 189 -15.54 21.80 -6.22
C THR A 189 -15.31 20.58 -7.09
N THR A 190 -15.34 20.76 -8.41
CA THR A 190 -14.97 19.74 -9.39
C THR A 190 -13.81 20.25 -10.25
N PRO A 191 -12.63 19.56 -10.27
CA PRO A 191 -12.26 18.45 -9.39
C PRO A 191 -12.11 18.86 -7.91
N ALA A 192 -12.28 17.89 -7.02
CA ALA A 192 -12.31 18.13 -5.57
C ALA A 192 -10.96 18.57 -4.97
N ASN A 193 -9.88 18.55 -5.73
CA ASN A 193 -8.54 18.95 -5.33
C ASN A 193 -8.07 20.27 -5.97
N LYS A 194 -8.97 21.19 -6.28
CA LYS A 194 -8.60 22.54 -6.73
C LYS A 194 -7.80 23.29 -5.66
N LEU A 195 -8.18 23.10 -4.40
CA LEU A 195 -7.39 23.57 -3.25
C LEU A 195 -6.45 22.45 -2.83
N LEU A 196 -5.16 22.73 -2.83
CA LEU A 196 -4.16 21.75 -2.45
C LEU A 196 -3.95 21.80 -0.93
N PRO A 197 -3.93 20.66 -0.25
CA PRO A 197 -3.61 20.64 1.17
C PRO A 197 -2.14 21.04 1.38
N GLU A 198 -1.87 21.68 2.53
CA GLU A 198 -0.51 21.97 2.95
C GLU A 198 0.36 20.72 2.96
N PRO A 199 1.65 20.85 2.61
CA PRO A 199 2.59 19.75 2.73
C PRO A 199 2.63 19.20 4.15
N TYR A 200 2.73 17.89 4.28
CA TYR A 200 2.88 17.27 5.58
C TYR A 200 4.27 17.57 6.16
N THR A 201 4.28 18.22 7.32
CA THR A 201 5.49 18.59 8.08
C THR A 201 5.67 17.75 9.35
N GLY A 202 4.76 16.80 9.58
CA GLY A 202 4.81 15.91 10.74
C GLY A 202 5.89 14.83 10.62
N LYS A 203 6.10 14.13 11.73
CA LYS A 203 7.08 13.02 11.80
C LYS A 203 6.62 11.83 10.96
N THR A 204 7.57 11.16 10.34
CA THR A 204 7.36 9.82 9.77
C THR A 204 7.00 8.83 10.89
N PRO A 205 6.23 7.77 10.59
CA PRO A 205 5.94 6.75 11.61
C PRO A 205 7.25 6.12 12.07
N VAL A 206 7.42 6.08 13.39
CA VAL A 206 8.53 5.34 14.02
C VAL A 206 7.96 4.00 14.48
N LEU A 207 8.59 2.92 14.05
CA LEU A 207 8.22 1.58 14.45
C LEU A 207 8.98 1.20 15.72
N GLU A 208 8.24 0.79 16.73
CA GLU A 208 8.81 0.41 18.02
C GLU A 208 8.92 -1.11 18.12
N PHE A 209 10.07 -1.56 18.58
CA PHE A 209 10.37 -2.97 18.82
C PHE A 209 10.78 -3.16 20.29
N PRO A 210 10.35 -4.24 20.96
CA PRO A 210 10.90 -4.62 22.25
C PRO A 210 12.42 -4.82 22.15
N VAL A 211 13.15 -4.37 23.15
CA VAL A 211 14.62 -4.47 23.18
C VAL A 211 15.08 -5.92 23.05
N GLU A 212 14.39 -6.84 23.69
CA GLU A 212 14.65 -8.28 23.65
C GLU A 212 14.54 -8.85 22.23
N GLU A 213 13.56 -8.38 21.45
CA GLU A 213 13.36 -8.78 20.06
C GLU A 213 14.52 -8.31 19.17
N LEU A 214 14.95 -7.06 19.32
CA LEU A 214 16.11 -6.53 18.59
C LEU A 214 17.40 -7.26 18.96
N LEU A 215 17.63 -7.51 20.25
CA LEU A 215 18.80 -8.24 20.71
C LEU A 215 18.81 -9.69 20.22
N GLN A 216 17.65 -10.35 20.16
CA GLN A 216 17.56 -11.71 19.63
C GLN A 216 17.81 -11.71 18.12
N THR A 217 17.16 -10.82 17.36
CA THR A 217 17.37 -10.69 15.91
C THR A 217 18.83 -10.40 15.58
N THR A 218 19.48 -9.52 16.33
CA THR A 218 20.90 -9.20 16.17
C THR A 218 21.78 -10.44 16.42
N ARG A 219 21.53 -11.20 17.51
CA ARG A 219 22.27 -12.43 17.80
C ARG A 219 22.10 -13.47 16.70
N ASP A 220 20.88 -13.67 16.22
CA ASP A 220 20.58 -14.65 15.18
C ASP A 220 21.27 -14.27 13.86
N LEU A 221 21.26 -12.98 13.52
CA LEU A 221 21.93 -12.48 12.33
C LEU A 221 23.47 -12.57 12.47
N HIS A 222 24.05 -12.25 13.64
CA HIS A 222 25.47 -12.41 13.92
C HIS A 222 25.94 -13.87 13.82
N ASN A 223 25.11 -14.81 14.23
CA ASN A 223 25.40 -16.25 14.10
C ASN A 223 25.29 -16.72 12.64
N PHE A 224 24.34 -16.21 11.90
CA PHE A 224 24.15 -16.54 10.49
C PHE A 224 25.20 -15.87 9.60
N PHE A 225 25.59 -14.65 9.91
CA PHE A 225 26.51 -13.82 9.12
C PHE A 225 27.58 -13.14 10.01
N PRO A 226 28.58 -13.89 10.46
CA PRO A 226 29.59 -13.41 11.43
C PRO A 226 30.33 -12.12 11.05
N PRO A 227 30.63 -11.81 9.76
CA PRO A 227 31.37 -10.59 9.40
C PRO A 227 30.75 -9.29 9.89
N ILE A 228 29.42 -9.24 10.14
CA ILE A 228 28.75 -8.03 10.64
C ILE A 228 29.02 -7.69 12.09
N LYS A 229 29.74 -8.57 12.84
CA LYS A 229 30.21 -8.25 14.19
C LYS A 229 31.25 -7.14 14.20
N GLU A 230 32.00 -7.01 13.11
CA GLU A 230 33.11 -6.06 12.98
C GLU A 230 32.89 -5.03 11.88
N LYS A 231 31.97 -5.30 10.95
CA LYS A 231 31.70 -4.46 9.79
C LYS A 231 30.24 -3.90 9.84
N LYS A 232 30.06 -2.69 9.35
CA LYS A 232 28.71 -2.13 9.15
C LYS A 232 28.01 -2.87 8.03
N LEU A 233 26.76 -3.28 8.27
CA LEU A 233 25.93 -3.98 7.30
C LEU A 233 25.27 -3.01 6.35
N VAL A 234 25.34 -3.29 5.04
CA VAL A 234 24.56 -2.65 4.00
C VAL A 234 23.65 -3.70 3.37
N LEU A 235 22.34 -3.43 3.35
CA LEU A 235 21.36 -4.28 2.70
C LEU A 235 21.10 -3.77 1.28
N ILE A 236 21.16 -4.67 0.29
CA ILE A 236 20.83 -4.37 -1.11
C ILE A 236 19.73 -5.29 -1.60
N TYR A 237 18.81 -4.75 -2.44
CA TYR A 237 17.69 -5.47 -3.02
C TYR A 237 17.76 -5.41 -4.56
N PRO A 238 18.30 -6.44 -5.24
CA PRO A 238 18.54 -6.43 -6.68
C PRO A 238 17.33 -6.84 -7.53
N SER A 239 16.13 -6.88 -6.97
CA SER A 239 14.92 -7.29 -7.67
C SER A 239 13.98 -6.10 -7.91
N GLY A 240 13.21 -6.13 -8.98
CA GLY A 240 12.14 -5.17 -9.27
C GLY A 240 10.81 -5.54 -8.62
N GLY A 241 10.78 -6.57 -7.78
CA GLY A 241 9.54 -7.11 -7.22
C GLY A 241 8.58 -7.56 -8.31
N ILE A 242 7.35 -7.10 -8.22
CA ILE A 242 6.28 -7.42 -9.17
C ILE A 242 6.52 -6.82 -10.58
N LEU A 243 7.31 -5.74 -10.67
CA LEU A 243 7.59 -5.02 -11.91
C LEU A 243 9.09 -5.05 -12.21
N PRO A 244 9.56 -6.01 -13.05
CA PRO A 244 10.99 -6.15 -13.37
C PRO A 244 11.64 -4.88 -13.91
N ILE A 245 10.88 -4.01 -14.59
CA ILE A 245 11.37 -2.73 -15.12
C ILE A 245 11.86 -1.76 -14.04
N ARG A 246 11.47 -1.98 -12.79
CA ARG A 246 11.95 -1.17 -11.64
C ARG A 246 13.34 -1.59 -11.16
N ALA A 247 13.81 -2.77 -11.58
CA ALA A 247 15.13 -3.26 -11.20
C ALA A 247 16.22 -2.54 -12.00
N TRP A 248 17.26 -2.14 -11.31
CA TRP A 248 18.52 -1.77 -11.95
C TRP A 248 19.13 -3.00 -12.63
N PRO A 249 19.87 -2.91 -13.73
CA PRO A 249 20.56 -4.06 -14.31
C PRO A 249 21.48 -4.73 -13.29
N LEU A 250 21.39 -6.06 -13.17
CA LEU A 250 22.07 -6.84 -12.14
C LEU A 250 23.57 -6.56 -12.04
N LYS A 251 24.23 -6.33 -13.17
CA LYS A 251 25.67 -5.99 -13.22
C LYS A 251 26.04 -4.79 -12.35
N TYR A 252 25.15 -3.81 -12.22
CA TYR A 252 25.42 -2.63 -11.39
C TYR A 252 25.26 -2.91 -9.90
N TYR A 253 24.32 -3.81 -9.52
CA TYR A 253 24.24 -4.29 -8.14
C TYR A 253 25.50 -5.09 -7.77
N CYS A 254 26.02 -5.90 -8.68
CA CYS A 254 27.29 -6.62 -8.48
C CYS A 254 28.47 -5.65 -8.26
N GLN A 255 28.56 -4.61 -9.10
CA GLN A 255 29.61 -3.58 -8.96
C GLN A 255 29.47 -2.81 -7.65
N LEU A 256 28.25 -2.38 -7.31
CA LEU A 256 27.95 -1.69 -6.05
C LEU A 256 28.33 -2.55 -4.85
N ALA A 257 27.93 -3.83 -4.82
CA ALA A 257 28.26 -4.75 -3.76
C ALA A 257 29.79 -4.87 -3.59
N LYS A 258 30.53 -5.01 -4.70
CA LYS A 258 31.99 -5.09 -4.69
C LYS A 258 32.63 -3.80 -4.13
N THR A 259 32.18 -2.63 -4.57
CA THR A 259 32.64 -1.34 -4.05
C THR A 259 32.43 -1.22 -2.54
N LEU A 260 31.24 -1.59 -2.04
CA LEU A 260 30.94 -1.56 -0.62
C LEU A 260 31.84 -2.50 0.19
N LEU A 261 32.13 -3.70 -0.32
CA LEU A 261 33.07 -4.63 0.31
C LEU A 261 34.48 -4.06 0.35
N ASP A 262 34.97 -3.45 -0.73
CA ASP A 262 36.29 -2.83 -0.83
C ASP A 262 36.41 -1.62 0.13
N GLU A 263 35.27 -0.93 0.43
CA GLU A 263 35.18 0.13 1.45
C GLU A 263 35.04 -0.41 2.89
N GLY A 264 35.06 -1.74 3.09
CA GLY A 264 35.06 -2.37 4.40
C GLY A 264 33.67 -2.67 4.99
N TYR A 265 32.59 -2.50 4.24
CA TYR A 265 31.24 -2.89 4.67
C TYR A 265 31.02 -4.41 4.54
N ALA A 266 30.03 -4.92 5.26
CA ALA A 266 29.42 -6.21 4.98
C ALA A 266 28.16 -6.00 4.13
N VAL A 267 27.91 -6.87 3.16
CA VAL A 267 26.78 -6.73 2.23
C VAL A 267 25.81 -7.90 2.40
N GLY A 268 24.56 -7.59 2.76
CA GLY A 268 23.45 -8.53 2.78
C GLY A 268 22.55 -8.34 1.57
N VAL A 269 22.40 -9.35 0.72
CA VAL A 269 21.51 -9.29 -0.45
C VAL A 269 20.15 -9.83 -0.05
N ILE A 270 19.18 -8.92 0.13
CA ILE A 270 17.83 -9.24 0.58
C ILE A 270 16.87 -9.50 -0.59
N GLY A 271 15.73 -10.12 -0.30
CA GLY A 271 14.67 -10.39 -1.26
C GLY A 271 13.70 -11.43 -0.73
N LEU A 272 12.64 -11.68 -1.51
CA LEU A 272 11.73 -12.80 -1.26
C LEU A 272 12.43 -14.13 -1.57
N LYS A 273 11.84 -15.24 -1.16
CA LYS A 273 12.36 -16.59 -1.48
C LYS A 273 12.56 -16.80 -2.99
N GLY A 274 11.71 -16.20 -3.82
CA GLY A 274 11.82 -16.26 -5.29
C GLY A 274 13.03 -15.50 -5.86
N ASP A 275 13.58 -14.53 -5.11
CA ASP A 275 14.71 -13.70 -5.55
C ASP A 275 16.06 -14.36 -5.22
N ARG A 276 16.06 -15.55 -4.58
CA ARG A 276 17.27 -16.23 -4.09
C ARG A 276 18.32 -16.46 -5.18
N ALA A 277 17.88 -16.81 -6.39
CA ALA A 277 18.77 -17.06 -7.52
C ALA A 277 19.47 -15.76 -7.98
N VAL A 278 18.76 -14.65 -8.00
CA VAL A 278 19.32 -13.33 -8.38
C VAL A 278 20.28 -12.82 -7.28
N ALA A 279 19.88 -12.96 -6.01
CA ALA A 279 20.73 -12.61 -4.88
C ALA A 279 22.02 -13.43 -4.87
N GLN A 280 21.95 -14.73 -5.22
CA GLN A 280 23.12 -15.60 -5.28
C GLN A 280 24.11 -15.16 -6.36
N GLN A 281 23.63 -14.69 -7.51
CA GLN A 281 24.51 -14.18 -8.58
C GLN A 281 25.35 -12.97 -8.10
N VAL A 282 24.81 -12.10 -7.24
CA VAL A 282 25.58 -11.00 -6.65
C VAL A 282 26.67 -11.54 -5.72
N VAL A 283 26.32 -12.50 -4.85
CA VAL A 283 27.28 -13.12 -3.93
C VAL A 283 28.39 -13.84 -4.69
N ASP A 284 28.04 -14.63 -5.71
CA ASP A 284 29.00 -15.37 -6.53
C ASP A 284 29.94 -14.45 -7.31
N PHE A 285 29.47 -13.27 -7.71
CA PHE A 285 30.30 -12.24 -8.35
C PHE A 285 31.32 -11.66 -7.36
N CYS A 286 30.90 -11.34 -6.15
CA CYS A 286 31.75 -10.71 -5.14
C CYS A 286 32.85 -11.64 -4.63
N LYS A 287 32.55 -12.93 -4.45
CA LYS A 287 33.46 -13.97 -3.91
C LYS A 287 34.13 -13.56 -2.61
N ASP A 288 33.36 -12.91 -1.73
CA ASP A 288 33.83 -12.36 -0.46
C ASP A 288 32.96 -12.89 0.69
N PRO A 289 33.51 -13.41 1.78
CA PRO A 289 32.77 -13.92 2.93
C PRO A 289 31.94 -12.83 3.63
N ALA A 290 32.25 -11.55 3.41
CA ALA A 290 31.45 -10.43 3.89
C ALA A 290 30.28 -10.05 2.96
N CYS A 291 29.96 -10.89 1.95
CA CYS A 291 28.76 -10.80 1.12
C CYS A 291 27.91 -12.05 1.28
N VAL A 292 26.62 -11.88 1.69
CA VAL A 292 25.75 -13.02 1.97
C VAL A 292 24.39 -12.89 1.30
N ASN A 293 23.82 -14.03 0.92
CA ASN A 293 22.46 -14.13 0.40
C ASN A 293 21.46 -14.25 1.55
N LEU A 294 20.74 -13.16 1.83
CA LEU A 294 19.66 -13.07 2.83
C LEU A 294 18.26 -13.19 2.19
N ALA A 295 18.15 -13.52 0.90
CA ALA A 295 16.84 -13.66 0.26
C ALA A 295 16.02 -14.78 0.91
N GLY A 296 14.87 -14.43 1.47
CA GLY A 296 14.01 -15.34 2.25
C GLY A 296 14.56 -15.71 3.64
N TYR A 297 15.52 -14.99 4.16
CA TYR A 297 16.00 -15.13 5.54
C TYR A 297 14.94 -14.68 6.55
N THR A 298 14.34 -13.51 6.30
CA THR A 298 13.31 -12.96 7.17
C THR A 298 11.96 -13.65 6.94
N LYS A 299 11.22 -13.90 8.04
CA LYS A 299 9.95 -14.65 8.03
C LYS A 299 8.73 -13.75 7.86
N SER A 300 8.88 -12.46 8.17
CA SER A 300 7.82 -11.45 8.14
C SER A 300 8.39 -10.06 7.86
N VAL A 301 7.52 -9.08 7.61
CA VAL A 301 7.92 -7.67 7.46
C VAL A 301 8.50 -7.15 8.77
N ARG A 302 7.88 -7.49 9.90
CA ARG A 302 8.39 -7.13 11.23
C ARG A 302 9.83 -7.61 11.41
N HIS A 303 10.11 -8.89 11.07
CA HIS A 303 11.46 -9.44 11.18
C HIS A 303 12.45 -8.72 10.24
N LEU A 304 12.01 -8.35 9.00
CA LEU A 304 12.86 -7.57 8.09
C LEU A 304 13.23 -6.19 8.66
N LEU A 305 12.29 -5.54 9.33
CA LEU A 305 12.51 -4.21 9.91
C LEU A 305 13.30 -4.23 11.21
N ALA A 306 13.41 -5.40 11.86
CA ALA A 306 14.24 -5.62 13.04
C ALA A 306 15.71 -5.99 12.70
N VAL A 307 15.98 -6.41 11.45
CA VAL A 307 17.32 -6.68 10.90
C VAL A 307 18.01 -5.38 10.49
#